data_07416053c6594e2dccefafe09b564414
#
_entry.id   07416053c6594e2dccefafe09b564414
#
_cell.length_a   1.000
_cell.length_b   1.000
_cell.length_c   1.000
_cell.angle_alpha   90.00
_cell.angle_beta   90.00
_cell.angle_gamma   90.00
#
_symmetry.space_group_name_H-M   'P 1'
#
loop_
_entity.id
_entity.type
_entity.pdbx_description
1 polymer ?
#
loop_
_entity_poly.entity_id
_entity_poly.type
_entity_poly.pdbx_seq_one_letter_code
_entity_poly.pdbx_strand_id
1 'polypeptide(L)'
;MSMSYDAAIFDMDGTLLDTMPYWRYTTLEFMLAHQMPVSDALLTRMYKTSSRKLVMEVAAQYGLKLDREAVIGEMERYMNRHYLYDAHLKCPSVPAFLERLKREGVRMCVATGSPRTYARNGLRRLGLLDYFDFVTDNYESALTKDRPGYFERLLPRLGTTPERCWVFEDALYAMESARAAGLRVCAIEDDSQLASREEIRALADVYIRDYNELM
;
A
#
# COMPACT_ATOMS: atom_id res chain seq x y z
N MET A 1 3.40 6.37 -24.71
CA MET A 1 4.03 7.65 -24.30
C MET A 1 5.30 7.30 -23.56
N SER A 2 6.47 7.86 -23.91
CA SER A 2 7.69 7.69 -23.12
C SER A 2 7.53 8.45 -21.82
N MET A 3 7.42 7.71 -20.71
CA MET A 3 7.45 8.30 -19.36
C MET A 3 8.92 8.62 -19.07
N SER A 4 9.31 9.90 -19.12
CA SER A 4 10.66 10.34 -18.70
C SER A 4 10.61 10.76 -17.23
N TYR A 5 11.28 10.03 -16.35
CA TYR A 5 11.38 10.33 -14.93
C TYR A 5 12.70 9.82 -14.35
N ASP A 6 13.19 10.53 -13.33
CA ASP A 6 14.45 10.18 -12.66
C ASP A 6 14.23 9.28 -11.45
N ALA A 7 13.02 9.34 -10.89
CA ALA A 7 12.69 8.58 -9.69
C ALA A 7 11.23 8.10 -9.68
N ALA A 8 11.01 7.03 -8.93
CA ALA A 8 9.70 6.44 -8.70
C ALA A 8 9.52 6.05 -7.23
N ILE A 9 8.37 6.41 -6.68
CA ILE A 9 7.92 6.03 -5.35
C ILE A 9 6.80 5.02 -5.53
N PHE A 10 6.97 3.84 -4.98
CA PHE A 10 5.97 2.78 -5.06
C PHE A 10 5.28 2.59 -3.72
N ASP A 11 3.97 2.55 -3.74
CA ASP A 11 3.26 1.85 -2.68
C ASP A 11 3.52 0.33 -2.77
N MET A 12 3.18 -0.41 -1.72
CA MET A 12 3.40 -1.85 -1.68
C MET A 12 2.09 -2.64 -1.80
N ASP A 13 1.16 -2.39 -0.89
CA ASP A 13 -0.05 -3.20 -0.71
C ASP A 13 -1.15 -2.79 -1.70
N GLY A 14 -1.48 -3.64 -2.66
CA GLY A 14 -2.40 -3.30 -3.76
C GLY A 14 -1.68 -2.75 -5.00
N THR A 15 -0.40 -2.41 -4.88
CA THR A 15 0.42 -1.80 -5.94
C THR A 15 1.50 -2.75 -6.45
N LEU A 16 2.46 -3.14 -5.63
CA LEU A 16 3.49 -4.14 -5.96
C LEU A 16 3.05 -5.55 -5.60
N LEU A 17 2.31 -5.68 -4.52
CA LEU A 17 1.84 -6.94 -3.95
C LEU A 17 0.30 -6.97 -3.95
N ASP A 18 -0.26 -8.13 -4.30
CA ASP A 18 -1.70 -8.41 -4.15
C ASP A 18 -2.00 -8.84 -2.71
N THR A 19 -2.00 -7.88 -1.81
CA THR A 19 -2.12 -8.10 -0.36
C THR A 19 -3.36 -7.50 0.27
N MET A 20 -4.15 -6.73 -0.48
CA MET A 20 -5.36 -6.11 0.05
C MET A 20 -6.40 -7.12 0.56
N PRO A 21 -6.57 -8.32 -0.02
CA PRO A 21 -7.42 -9.36 0.56
C PRO A 21 -6.96 -9.80 1.96
N TYR A 22 -5.66 -9.87 2.22
CA TYR A 22 -5.13 -10.32 3.51
C TYR A 22 -5.43 -9.35 4.65
N TRP A 23 -5.52 -8.06 4.40
CA TRP A 23 -5.99 -7.10 5.40
C TRP A 23 -7.42 -7.40 5.89
N ARG A 24 -8.27 -7.94 5.01
CA ARG A 24 -9.59 -8.44 5.40
C ARG A 24 -9.50 -9.75 6.19
N TYR A 25 -8.63 -10.67 5.77
CA TYR A 25 -8.41 -11.93 6.48
C TYR A 25 -7.88 -11.68 7.89
N THR A 26 -6.97 -10.74 8.11
CA THR A 26 -6.50 -10.39 9.47
C THR A 26 -7.64 -9.94 10.38
N THR A 27 -8.69 -9.30 9.84
CA THR A 27 -9.89 -8.97 10.60
C THR A 27 -10.60 -10.23 11.10
N LEU A 28 -10.80 -11.21 10.24
CA LEU A 28 -11.43 -12.48 10.60
C LEU A 28 -10.56 -13.28 11.57
N GLU A 29 -9.26 -13.35 11.33
CA GLU A 29 -8.30 -14.03 12.21
C GLU A 29 -8.36 -13.44 13.63
N PHE A 30 -8.34 -12.10 13.74
CA PHE A 30 -8.47 -11.42 15.02
C PHE A 30 -9.79 -11.76 15.71
N MET A 31 -10.91 -11.67 14.99
CA MET A 31 -12.22 -11.95 15.54
C MET A 31 -12.34 -13.39 16.03
N LEU A 32 -11.87 -14.36 15.26
CA LEU A 32 -11.88 -15.78 15.63
C LEU A 32 -10.98 -16.04 16.84
N ALA A 33 -9.78 -15.46 16.90
CA ALA A 33 -8.87 -15.60 18.03
C ALA A 33 -9.46 -15.06 19.34
N HIS A 34 -10.25 -14.00 19.25
CA HIS A 34 -10.90 -13.37 20.41
C HIS A 34 -12.37 -13.83 20.61
N GLN A 35 -12.78 -14.92 19.94
CA GLN A 35 -14.14 -15.51 20.04
C GLN A 35 -15.25 -14.49 19.76
N MET A 36 -14.97 -13.51 18.93
CA MET A 36 -15.95 -12.50 18.51
C MET A 36 -16.85 -13.08 17.43
N PRO A 37 -18.17 -12.80 17.47
CA PRO A 37 -19.08 -13.35 16.47
C PRO A 37 -18.86 -12.75 15.09
N VAL A 38 -18.87 -13.61 14.08
CA VAL A 38 -18.82 -13.25 12.67
C VAL A 38 -20.19 -13.42 12.07
N SER A 39 -20.76 -12.36 11.48
CA SER A 39 -22.06 -12.35 10.82
C SER A 39 -21.96 -11.87 9.38
N ASP A 40 -22.96 -12.16 8.55
CA ASP A 40 -23.03 -11.69 7.16
C ASP A 40 -22.98 -10.14 7.07
N ALA A 41 -23.62 -9.46 8.03
CA ALA A 41 -23.56 -8.01 8.13
C ALA A 41 -22.11 -7.52 8.37
N LEU A 42 -21.34 -8.25 9.19
CA LEU A 42 -19.93 -7.96 9.41
C LEU A 42 -19.11 -8.15 8.14
N LEU A 43 -19.30 -9.26 7.44
CA LEU A 43 -18.60 -9.54 6.18
C LEU A 43 -18.83 -8.41 5.16
N THR A 44 -20.05 -7.92 5.07
CA THR A 44 -20.38 -6.76 4.21
C THR A 44 -19.64 -5.49 4.64
N ARG A 45 -19.52 -5.25 5.95
CA ARG A 45 -18.80 -4.07 6.49
C ARG A 45 -17.29 -4.12 6.23
N MET A 46 -16.69 -5.31 6.12
CA MET A 46 -15.26 -5.49 5.84
C MET A 46 -14.83 -4.89 4.49
N TYR A 47 -15.76 -4.72 3.56
CA TYR A 47 -15.49 -4.06 2.28
C TYR A 47 -15.61 -2.54 2.31
N LYS A 48 -16.19 -1.98 3.39
CA LYS A 48 -16.51 -0.54 3.50
C LYS A 48 -15.78 0.16 4.64
N THR A 49 -15.08 -0.60 5.48
CA THR A 49 -14.47 -0.07 6.71
C THR A 49 -13.07 -0.65 6.84
N SER A 50 -12.10 0.18 7.23
CA SER A 50 -10.75 -0.33 7.49
C SER A 50 -10.77 -1.39 8.59
N SER A 51 -9.95 -2.42 8.43
CA SER A 51 -9.88 -3.58 9.32
C SER A 51 -9.73 -3.20 10.79
N ARG A 52 -8.81 -2.28 11.09
CA ARG A 52 -8.55 -1.80 12.46
C ARG A 52 -9.76 -1.12 13.08
N LYS A 53 -10.43 -0.25 12.32
CA LYS A 53 -11.65 0.45 12.78
C LYS A 53 -12.78 -0.52 13.03
N LEU A 54 -12.98 -1.47 12.11
CA LEU A 54 -14.05 -2.47 12.22
C LEU A 54 -13.89 -3.35 13.47
N VAL A 55 -12.69 -3.85 13.73
CA VAL A 55 -12.40 -4.65 14.94
C VAL A 55 -12.76 -3.87 16.21
N MET A 56 -12.33 -2.61 16.31
CA MET A 56 -12.62 -1.77 17.48
C MET A 56 -14.11 -1.50 17.66
N GLU A 57 -14.84 -1.25 16.58
CA GLU A 57 -16.29 -1.02 16.62
C GLU A 57 -17.05 -2.27 17.07
N VAL A 58 -16.68 -3.44 16.53
CA VAL A 58 -17.32 -4.71 16.92
C VAL A 58 -16.98 -5.06 18.37
N ALA A 59 -15.72 -4.91 18.79
CA ALA A 59 -15.34 -5.12 20.19
C ALA A 59 -16.20 -4.29 21.16
N ALA A 60 -16.38 -3.01 20.83
CA ALA A 60 -17.22 -2.11 21.65
C ALA A 60 -18.69 -2.58 21.70
N GLN A 61 -19.25 -3.07 20.59
CA GLN A 61 -20.62 -3.62 20.55
C GLN A 61 -20.82 -4.83 21.48
N TYR A 62 -19.77 -5.63 21.67
CA TYR A 62 -19.79 -6.80 22.56
C TYR A 62 -19.24 -6.51 23.97
N GLY A 63 -19.03 -5.23 24.30
CA GLY A 63 -18.56 -4.82 25.62
C GLY A 63 -17.11 -5.21 25.92
N LEU A 64 -16.33 -5.60 24.91
CA LEU A 64 -14.93 -5.92 25.03
C LEU A 64 -14.11 -4.64 25.11
N LYS A 65 -13.32 -4.51 26.18
CA LYS A 65 -12.37 -3.41 26.34
C LYS A 65 -11.03 -3.84 25.74
N LEU A 66 -10.79 -3.48 24.49
CA LEU A 66 -9.53 -3.74 23.81
C LEU A 66 -8.65 -2.50 23.83
N ASP A 67 -7.38 -2.71 24.12
CA ASP A 67 -6.36 -1.68 23.92
C ASP A 67 -6.09 -1.52 22.41
N ARG A 68 -6.16 -0.30 21.91
CA ARG A 68 -6.05 -0.01 20.49
C ARG A 68 -4.69 -0.39 19.92
N GLU A 69 -3.62 -0.13 20.65
CA GLU A 69 -2.25 -0.42 20.18
C GLU A 69 -2.00 -1.93 20.16
N ALA A 70 -2.51 -2.65 21.17
CA ALA A 70 -2.44 -4.10 21.21
C ALA A 70 -3.18 -4.74 20.03
N VAL A 71 -4.38 -4.24 19.68
CA VAL A 71 -5.15 -4.69 18.50
C VAL A 71 -4.36 -4.45 17.21
N ILE A 72 -3.82 -3.24 17.05
CA ILE A 72 -3.02 -2.90 15.86
C ILE A 72 -1.82 -3.83 15.75
N GLY A 73 -1.05 -4.00 16.82
CA GLY A 73 0.12 -4.84 16.83
C GLY A 73 -0.18 -6.33 16.57
N GLU A 74 -1.34 -6.83 17.02
CA GLU A 74 -1.76 -8.20 16.74
C GLU A 74 -2.15 -8.38 15.26
N MET A 75 -2.94 -7.47 14.70
CA MET A 75 -3.32 -7.50 13.29
C MET A 75 -2.10 -7.36 12.36
N GLU A 76 -1.13 -6.52 12.74
CA GLU A 76 0.12 -6.40 12.00
C GLU A 76 0.96 -7.69 12.04
N ARG A 77 0.95 -8.44 13.16
CA ARG A 77 1.59 -9.77 13.23
C ARG A 77 0.91 -10.78 12.31
N TYR A 78 -0.42 -10.79 12.22
CA TYR A 78 -1.13 -11.62 11.25
C TYR A 78 -0.73 -11.23 9.83
N MET A 79 -0.74 -9.95 9.52
CA MET A 79 -0.32 -9.47 8.19
C MET A 79 1.14 -9.82 7.87
N ASN A 80 2.05 -9.73 8.85
CA ASN A 80 3.44 -10.15 8.65
C ASN A 80 3.55 -11.64 8.27
N ARG A 81 2.72 -12.50 8.84
CA ARG A 81 2.66 -13.91 8.45
C ARG A 81 2.26 -14.06 6.99
N HIS A 82 1.27 -13.29 6.51
CA HIS A 82 0.90 -13.29 5.11
C HIS A 82 2.02 -12.78 4.20
N TYR A 83 2.76 -11.75 4.58
CA TYR A 83 3.94 -11.32 3.83
C TYR A 83 5.02 -12.39 3.74
N LEU A 84 5.21 -13.17 4.80
CA LEU A 84 6.23 -14.22 4.85
C LEU A 84 5.87 -15.48 4.04
N TYR A 85 4.57 -15.79 3.90
CA TYR A 85 4.15 -17.10 3.37
C TYR A 85 3.19 -17.04 2.20
N ASP A 86 2.26 -16.08 2.18
CA ASP A 86 1.09 -16.14 1.30
C ASP A 86 1.07 -15.06 0.21
N ALA A 87 1.62 -13.87 0.48
CA ALA A 87 1.53 -12.73 -0.43
C ALA A 87 2.09 -13.04 -1.82
N HIS A 88 1.44 -12.52 -2.84
CA HIS A 88 1.82 -12.65 -4.24
C HIS A 88 2.16 -11.29 -4.85
N LEU A 89 2.81 -11.32 -6.03
CA LEU A 89 2.96 -10.13 -6.85
C LEU A 89 1.58 -9.61 -7.27
N LYS A 90 1.44 -8.29 -7.36
CA LYS A 90 0.21 -7.65 -7.88
C LYS A 90 -0.13 -8.15 -9.27
N CYS A 91 0.89 -8.27 -10.11
CA CYS A 91 0.82 -8.95 -11.40
C CYS A 91 2.21 -9.51 -11.76
N PRO A 92 2.28 -10.52 -12.66
CA PRO A 92 3.55 -11.16 -13.02
C PRO A 92 4.58 -10.23 -13.65
N SER A 93 4.15 -9.10 -14.21
CA SER A 93 5.02 -8.12 -14.87
C SER A 93 5.79 -7.19 -13.92
N VAL A 94 5.46 -7.15 -12.61
CA VAL A 94 6.13 -6.28 -11.64
C VAL A 94 7.66 -6.41 -11.69
N PRO A 95 8.30 -7.59 -11.61
CA PRO A 95 9.75 -7.69 -11.63
C PRO A 95 10.37 -7.17 -12.93
N ALA A 96 9.75 -7.46 -14.07
CA ALA A 96 10.25 -7.02 -15.38
C ALA A 96 10.19 -5.49 -15.52
N PHE A 97 9.13 -4.87 -15.01
CA PHE A 97 8.99 -3.41 -14.97
C PHE A 97 10.07 -2.77 -14.08
N LEU A 98 10.26 -3.27 -12.85
CA LEU A 98 11.27 -2.75 -11.94
C LEU A 98 12.69 -2.92 -12.49
N GLU A 99 12.98 -4.07 -13.13
CA GLU A 99 14.26 -4.33 -13.79
C GLU A 99 14.52 -3.33 -14.93
N ARG A 100 13.50 -3.00 -15.71
CA ARG A 100 13.62 -1.97 -16.76
C ARG A 100 13.96 -0.61 -16.15
N LEU A 101 13.24 -0.16 -15.12
CA LEU A 101 13.50 1.12 -14.45
C LEU A 101 14.93 1.18 -13.88
N LYS A 102 15.39 0.09 -13.28
CA LYS A 102 16.74 -0.02 -12.74
C LYS A 102 17.81 0.12 -13.84
N ARG A 103 17.60 -0.52 -15.00
CA ARG A 103 18.50 -0.38 -16.17
C ARG A 103 18.49 1.03 -16.77
N GLU A 104 17.36 1.72 -16.69
CA GLU A 104 17.21 3.11 -17.12
C GLU A 104 17.79 4.11 -16.10
N GLY A 105 18.31 3.63 -14.96
CA GLY A 105 18.91 4.45 -13.92
C GLY A 105 17.91 5.19 -13.03
N VAL A 106 16.65 4.79 -13.05
CA VAL A 106 15.59 5.39 -12.22
C VAL A 106 15.82 5.02 -10.76
N ARG A 107 15.86 6.03 -9.89
CA ARG A 107 15.94 5.83 -8.43
C ARG A 107 14.59 5.40 -7.88
N MET A 108 14.55 4.36 -7.06
CA MET A 108 13.29 3.79 -6.61
C MET A 108 13.23 3.63 -5.10
N CYS A 109 12.07 3.94 -4.50
CA CYS A 109 11.80 3.59 -3.11
C CYS A 109 10.40 3.01 -2.93
N VAL A 110 10.21 2.29 -1.83
CA VAL A 110 8.87 1.89 -1.37
C VAL A 110 8.45 2.80 -0.23
N ALA A 111 7.23 3.34 -0.34
CA ALA A 111 6.55 4.12 0.68
C ALA A 111 5.25 3.40 1.06
N THR A 112 5.18 2.80 2.25
CA THR A 112 4.07 1.94 2.65
C THR A 112 3.44 2.37 3.98
N GLY A 113 2.15 2.08 4.15
CA GLY A 113 1.46 2.18 5.43
C GLY A 113 1.76 1.02 6.40
N SER A 114 2.36 -0.05 5.92
CA SER A 114 2.75 -1.23 6.69
C SER A 114 4.07 -1.02 7.43
N PRO A 115 4.28 -1.64 8.61
CA PRO A 115 5.57 -1.56 9.30
C PRO A 115 6.71 -1.99 8.37
N ARG A 116 7.75 -1.16 8.28
CA ARG A 116 8.90 -1.35 7.37
C ARG A 116 9.53 -2.74 7.45
N THR A 117 9.64 -3.28 8.66
CA THR A 117 10.20 -4.63 8.86
C THR A 117 9.37 -5.69 8.15
N TYR A 118 8.04 -5.60 8.24
CA TYR A 118 7.12 -6.54 7.61
C TYR A 118 7.06 -6.36 6.10
N ALA A 119 7.03 -5.12 5.64
CA ALA A 119 7.12 -4.80 4.22
C ALA A 119 8.38 -5.39 3.58
N ARG A 120 9.54 -5.23 4.23
CA ARG A 120 10.80 -5.82 3.76
C ARG A 120 10.78 -7.35 3.70
N ASN A 121 10.03 -8.02 4.59
CA ASN A 121 9.86 -9.47 4.55
C ASN A 121 9.13 -9.90 3.26
N GLY A 122 8.01 -9.28 2.94
CA GLY A 122 7.26 -9.56 1.71
C GLY A 122 8.06 -9.27 0.45
N LEU A 123 8.67 -8.08 0.38
CA LEU A 123 9.51 -7.69 -0.77
C LEU A 123 10.70 -8.63 -0.96
N ARG A 124 11.38 -9.04 0.13
CA ARG A 124 12.51 -9.97 0.06
C ARG A 124 12.07 -11.35 -0.44
N ARG A 125 10.98 -11.89 0.11
CA ARG A 125 10.46 -13.20 -0.30
C ARG A 125 10.12 -13.26 -1.79
N LEU A 126 9.60 -12.15 -2.33
CA LEU A 126 9.23 -12.06 -3.75
C LEU A 126 10.36 -11.56 -4.67
N GLY A 127 11.58 -11.39 -4.12
CA GLY A 127 12.74 -10.97 -4.90
C GLY A 127 12.72 -9.51 -5.35
N LEU A 128 11.89 -8.66 -4.71
CA LEU A 128 11.73 -7.27 -5.11
C LEU A 128 12.60 -6.28 -4.32
N LEU A 129 13.09 -6.68 -3.13
CA LEU A 129 13.71 -5.73 -2.20
C LEU A 129 14.93 -4.99 -2.78
N ASP A 130 15.73 -5.68 -3.60
CA ASP A 130 17.00 -5.16 -4.14
C ASP A 130 16.83 -4.21 -5.35
N TYR A 131 15.60 -3.96 -5.75
CA TYR A 131 15.28 -2.91 -6.72
C TYR A 131 15.23 -1.52 -6.08
N PHE A 132 15.01 -1.43 -4.77
CA PHE A 132 14.73 -0.18 -4.08
C PHE A 132 15.92 0.34 -3.28
N ASP A 133 16.21 1.63 -3.42
CA ASP A 133 17.22 2.33 -2.62
C ASP A 133 16.89 2.29 -1.12
N PHE A 134 15.59 2.39 -0.78
CA PHE A 134 15.10 2.28 0.58
C PHE A 134 13.61 1.93 0.63
N VAL A 135 13.18 1.42 1.79
CA VAL A 135 11.77 1.23 2.17
C VAL A 135 11.49 2.14 3.36
N THR A 136 10.43 2.93 3.29
CA THR A 136 9.97 3.81 4.38
C THR A 136 8.51 3.50 4.73
N ASP A 137 8.15 3.78 5.98
CA ASP A 137 6.81 3.59 6.51
C ASP A 137 6.30 4.83 7.24
N ASN A 138 5.06 4.78 7.70
CA ASN A 138 4.45 5.87 8.46
C ASN A 138 5.13 6.10 9.83
N TYR A 139 5.79 5.08 10.40
CA TYR A 139 6.44 5.17 11.71
C TYR A 139 7.77 5.92 11.63
N GLU A 140 8.60 5.61 10.62
CA GLU A 140 9.87 6.33 10.40
C GLU A 140 9.66 7.82 10.18
N SER A 141 8.53 8.15 9.59
CA SER A 141 8.23 9.51 9.15
C SER A 141 7.45 10.35 10.15
N ALA A 142 6.79 9.73 11.12
CA ALA A 142 5.74 10.35 11.93
C ALA A 142 4.62 11.04 11.10
N LEU A 143 4.55 10.72 9.79
CA LEU A 143 3.53 11.21 8.85
C LEU A 143 2.90 10.05 8.12
N THR A 144 1.61 10.14 7.87
CA THR A 144 0.86 9.23 6.99
C THR A 144 0.76 9.81 5.58
N LYS A 145 0.54 8.97 4.57
CA LYS A 145 0.53 9.35 3.15
C LYS A 145 -0.51 10.43 2.80
N ASP A 146 -1.54 10.60 3.62
CA ASP A 146 -2.57 11.64 3.49
C ASP A 146 -2.13 13.01 4.01
N ARG A 147 -0.93 13.12 4.56
CA ARG A 147 -0.46 14.38 5.16
C ARG A 147 0.45 15.15 4.22
N PRO A 148 0.27 16.49 4.15
CA PRO A 148 1.21 17.36 3.44
C PRO A 148 2.65 17.13 3.93
N GLY A 149 3.60 17.17 3.01
CA GLY A 149 5.02 16.94 3.32
C GLY A 149 5.44 15.46 3.30
N TYR A 150 4.48 14.50 3.19
CA TYR A 150 4.84 13.08 3.17
C TYR A 150 5.70 12.73 1.95
N PHE A 151 5.29 13.06 0.76
CA PHE A 151 6.01 12.75 -0.46
C PHE A 151 7.21 13.67 -0.67
N GLU A 152 7.09 14.96 -0.37
CA GLU A 152 8.13 15.96 -0.58
C GLU A 152 9.43 15.61 0.15
N ARG A 153 9.35 15.03 1.35
CA ARG A 153 10.56 14.62 2.13
C ARG A 153 11.32 13.44 1.52
N LEU A 154 10.69 12.66 0.63
CA LEU A 154 11.33 11.54 -0.05
C LEU A 154 12.18 12.00 -1.23
N LEU A 155 11.84 13.13 -1.84
CA LEU A 155 12.50 13.66 -3.03
C LEU A 155 14.02 13.92 -2.84
N PRO A 156 14.48 14.56 -1.75
CA PRO A 156 15.92 14.72 -1.53
C PRO A 156 16.66 13.39 -1.39
N ARG A 157 16.04 12.36 -0.81
CA ARG A 157 16.65 11.02 -0.68
C ARG A 157 16.77 10.31 -2.04
N LEU A 158 15.85 10.62 -2.97
CA LEU A 158 15.87 10.12 -4.35
C LEU A 158 16.69 11.00 -5.29
N GLY A 159 17.10 12.19 -4.86
CA GLY A 159 17.88 13.13 -5.69
C GLY A 159 17.09 13.70 -6.86
N THR A 160 15.79 13.96 -6.67
CA THR A 160 14.85 14.36 -7.73
C THR A 160 13.96 15.54 -7.32
N THR A 161 13.18 16.07 -8.27
CA THR A 161 12.15 17.09 -8.06
C THR A 161 10.75 16.49 -8.27
N PRO A 162 9.67 17.14 -7.80
CA PRO A 162 8.31 16.63 -7.95
C PRO A 162 7.95 16.28 -9.40
N GLU A 163 8.28 17.17 -10.35
CA GLU A 163 7.89 17.05 -11.77
C GLU A 163 8.59 15.86 -12.46
N ARG A 164 9.71 15.37 -11.88
CA ARG A 164 10.50 14.27 -12.39
C ARG A 164 10.37 12.99 -11.58
N CYS A 165 9.38 12.95 -10.66
CA CYS A 165 9.09 11.80 -9.83
C CYS A 165 7.68 11.28 -10.07
N TRP A 166 7.55 9.97 -10.23
CA TRP A 166 6.26 9.30 -10.31
C TRP A 166 5.92 8.56 -9.03
N VAL A 167 4.66 8.61 -8.66
CA VAL A 167 4.08 7.78 -7.60
C VAL A 167 3.24 6.70 -8.23
N PHE A 168 3.49 5.45 -7.88
CA PHE A 168 2.69 4.28 -8.23
C PHE A 168 1.87 3.88 -7.00
N GLU A 169 0.54 3.90 -7.11
CA GLU A 169 -0.36 3.83 -5.95
C GLU A 169 -1.71 3.24 -6.37
N ASP A 170 -2.44 2.58 -5.45
CA ASP A 170 -3.81 2.13 -5.64
C ASP A 170 -4.84 3.00 -4.88
N ALA A 171 -4.44 3.64 -3.78
CA ALA A 171 -5.33 4.33 -2.86
C ALA A 171 -5.52 5.82 -3.19
N LEU A 172 -6.78 6.23 -3.36
CA LEU A 172 -7.15 7.61 -3.73
C LEU A 172 -6.51 8.67 -2.83
N TYR A 173 -6.60 8.52 -1.50
CA TYR A 173 -6.09 9.52 -0.54
C TYR A 173 -4.58 9.79 -0.67
N ALA A 174 -3.81 8.75 -1.02
CA ALA A 174 -2.37 8.88 -1.21
C ALA A 174 -2.04 9.53 -2.56
N MET A 175 -2.82 9.21 -3.59
CA MET A 175 -2.72 9.88 -4.90
C MET A 175 -3.04 11.37 -4.80
N GLU A 176 -4.08 11.76 -4.06
CA GLU A 176 -4.42 13.17 -3.81
C GLU A 176 -3.25 13.92 -3.16
N SER A 177 -2.64 13.32 -2.15
CA SER A 177 -1.48 13.88 -1.47
C SER A 177 -0.25 13.99 -2.39
N ALA A 178 0.01 12.98 -3.22
CA ALA A 178 1.08 13.01 -4.22
C ALA A 178 0.87 14.13 -5.26
N ARG A 179 -0.35 14.27 -5.76
CA ARG A 179 -0.73 15.36 -6.69
C ARG A 179 -0.58 16.74 -6.07
N ALA A 180 -1.01 16.89 -4.81
CA ALA A 180 -0.86 18.15 -4.07
C ALA A 180 0.62 18.53 -3.87
N ALA A 181 1.51 17.54 -3.77
CA ALA A 181 2.96 17.72 -3.72
C ALA A 181 3.62 17.92 -5.10
N GLY A 182 2.83 17.97 -6.20
CA GLY A 182 3.32 18.21 -7.55
C GLY A 182 3.90 16.99 -8.27
N LEU A 183 3.76 15.79 -7.69
CA LEU A 183 4.24 14.56 -8.32
C LEU A 183 3.26 14.07 -9.39
N ARG A 184 3.77 13.24 -10.30
CA ARG A 184 2.94 12.51 -11.25
C ARG A 184 2.45 11.21 -10.66
N VAL A 185 1.24 10.80 -11.04
CA VAL A 185 0.58 9.62 -10.46
C VAL A 185 0.25 8.59 -11.53
N CYS A 186 0.77 7.38 -11.35
CA CYS A 186 0.32 6.18 -12.03
C CYS A 186 -0.54 5.36 -11.08
N ALA A 187 -1.82 5.27 -11.34
CA ALA A 187 -2.75 4.48 -10.57
C ALA A 187 -2.74 3.02 -11.03
N ILE A 188 -2.65 2.10 -10.08
CA ILE A 188 -2.79 0.66 -10.29
C ILE A 188 -4.19 0.23 -9.84
N GLU A 189 -4.94 -0.45 -10.71
CA GLU A 189 -6.27 -0.94 -10.38
C GLU A 189 -6.22 -1.95 -9.23
N ASP A 190 -7.00 -1.69 -8.17
CA ASP A 190 -7.22 -2.65 -7.09
C ASP A 190 -8.70 -2.71 -6.71
N ASP A 191 -9.19 -3.92 -6.43
CA ASP A 191 -10.59 -4.14 -6.07
C ASP A 191 -10.98 -3.52 -4.72
N SER A 192 -10.02 -3.23 -3.85
CA SER A 192 -10.27 -2.51 -2.61
C SER A 192 -10.73 -1.07 -2.84
N GLN A 193 -10.46 -0.50 -4.02
CA GLN A 193 -10.74 0.87 -4.40
C GLN A 193 -11.91 1.00 -5.41
N LEU A 194 -12.72 -0.04 -5.58
CA LEU A 194 -13.85 -0.05 -6.53
C LEU A 194 -14.80 1.15 -6.36
N ALA A 195 -15.04 1.56 -5.12
CA ALA A 195 -15.93 2.68 -4.81
C ALA A 195 -15.39 4.04 -5.29
N SER A 196 -14.06 4.20 -5.37
CA SER A 196 -13.37 5.42 -5.76
C SER A 196 -12.77 5.36 -7.17
N ARG A 197 -13.07 4.29 -7.94
CA ARG A 197 -12.43 4.03 -9.24
C ARG A 197 -12.51 5.21 -10.21
N GLU A 198 -13.67 5.85 -10.33
CA GLU A 198 -13.84 6.97 -11.26
C GLU A 198 -13.06 8.23 -10.80
N GLU A 199 -13.00 8.48 -9.51
CA GLU A 199 -12.21 9.57 -8.93
C GLU A 199 -10.71 9.32 -9.15
N ILE A 200 -10.25 8.09 -8.94
CA ILE A 200 -8.86 7.67 -9.21
C ILE A 200 -8.50 7.88 -10.69
N ARG A 201 -9.37 7.45 -11.60
CA ARG A 201 -9.16 7.63 -13.05
C ARG A 201 -9.10 9.09 -13.46
N ALA A 202 -9.89 9.95 -12.83
CA ALA A 202 -9.89 11.39 -13.12
C ALA A 202 -8.65 12.09 -12.55
N LEU A 203 -8.10 11.60 -11.45
CA LEU A 203 -6.95 12.17 -10.75
C LEU A 203 -5.60 11.75 -11.37
N ALA A 204 -5.48 10.48 -11.78
CA ALA A 204 -4.23 9.89 -12.23
C ALA A 204 -3.79 10.43 -13.61
N ASP A 205 -2.48 10.61 -13.80
CA ASP A 205 -1.91 10.88 -15.11
C ASP A 205 -1.96 9.64 -16.01
N VAL A 206 -1.82 8.45 -15.38
CA VAL A 206 -1.91 7.15 -16.04
C VAL A 206 -2.65 6.18 -15.10
N TYR A 207 -3.51 5.35 -15.66
CA TYR A 207 -4.24 4.29 -14.95
C TYR A 207 -3.99 2.97 -15.64
N ILE A 208 -3.50 1.99 -14.92
CA ILE A 208 -3.14 0.66 -15.43
C ILE A 208 -3.77 -0.47 -14.59
N ARG A 209 -3.88 -1.65 -15.21
CA ARG A 209 -4.23 -2.90 -14.56
C ARG A 209 -3.03 -3.83 -14.42
N ASP A 210 -2.07 -3.68 -15.32
CA ASP A 210 -0.86 -4.47 -15.38
C ASP A 210 0.32 -3.60 -15.83
N TYR A 211 1.50 -3.83 -15.25
CA TYR A 211 2.70 -3.06 -15.58
C TYR A 211 3.19 -3.28 -17.02
N ASN A 212 2.71 -4.34 -17.72
CA ASN A 212 2.95 -4.51 -19.15
C ASN A 212 2.40 -3.35 -20.00
N GLU A 213 1.40 -2.62 -19.51
CA GLU A 213 0.84 -1.45 -20.18
C GLU A 213 1.83 -0.27 -20.26
N LEU A 214 2.90 -0.33 -19.45
CA LEU A 214 3.96 0.67 -19.40
C LEU A 214 5.25 0.24 -20.09
N MET A 215 5.36 -1.02 -20.56
CA MET A 215 6.58 -1.59 -21.16
C MET A 215 6.70 -1.40 -22.69
#